data_705ef314233abc35e79147c51a2d0074
#
_entry.id   705ef314233abc35e79147c51a2d0074
#
_cell.length_a   1.000
_cell.length_b   1.000
_cell.length_c   1.000
_cell.angle_alpha   90.00
_cell.angle_beta   90.00
_cell.angle_gamma   90.00
#
_symmetry.space_group_name_H-M   'P 1'
#
loop_
_entity.id
_entity.type
_entity.pdbx_description
1 polymer ?
#
loop_
_entity_poly.entity_id
_entity_poly.type
_entity_poly.pdbx_seq_one_letter_code
_entity_poly.pdbx_strand_id
1 'polypeptide(L)'
;MNFIGKLLGGAEAAGESILHAVRALIAHPAMAPETRTLRYRVFAPVARRLARRLLDVLRDVPEEAANSLGENHDLRRLFLILDLGIANLRGIFADDILANGFDCINNEDYSDWLKRHKCHYPWSPPVKAIYDVGFSFEKGKTDDADGPADRPKSASFEAMLVFFGYRGSYVYKMQSGMGDTIFTPFYLALRHRGVKFKFFHRVRNLCVAADQIDAIEMDQQATLKPGVAEYKPLYPVLGLPCWPNHPCYDQLVEGDVLKQQRINLESARSGWNGQPIKLRRGVDFDKVVLGISVGAFPYICRQLMEARTDWADMVNNIATVQTQSF
;
A
#
# COMPACT_ATOMS: atom_id res chain seq x y z
N MET A 1 9.29 43.23 4.86
CA MET A 1 7.96 42.77 5.33
C MET A 1 6.85 42.80 4.28
N ASN A 2 6.94 43.59 3.20
CA ASN A 2 5.82 43.75 2.26
C ASN A 2 5.69 42.69 1.14
N PHE A 3 6.78 41.95 0.81
CA PHE A 3 6.73 40.99 -0.29
C PHE A 3 6.16 39.63 0.19
N ILE A 4 6.62 39.14 1.33
CA ILE A 4 6.15 37.89 1.94
C ILE A 4 4.67 38.01 2.36
N GLY A 5 4.24 39.18 2.90
CA GLY A 5 2.83 39.40 3.23
C GLY A 5 1.90 39.45 2.02
N LYS A 6 2.37 39.95 0.87
CA LYS A 6 1.62 39.90 -0.39
C LYS A 6 1.60 38.50 -1.00
N LEU A 7 2.71 37.74 -0.87
CA LEU A 7 2.78 36.36 -1.33
C LEU A 7 1.86 35.45 -0.50
N LEU A 8 1.88 35.59 0.83
CA LEU A 8 1.05 34.81 1.74
C LEU A 8 -0.45 35.17 1.58
N GLY A 9 -0.81 36.46 1.57
CA GLY A 9 -2.22 36.85 1.42
C GLY A 9 -2.81 36.55 0.03
N GLY A 10 -2.00 36.65 -1.03
CA GLY A 10 -2.42 36.28 -2.39
C GLY A 10 -2.43 34.78 -2.64
N ALA A 11 -1.47 34.05 -2.04
CA ALA A 11 -1.37 32.60 -2.17
C ALA A 11 -2.43 31.87 -1.32
N GLU A 12 -2.78 32.41 -0.16
CA GLU A 12 -3.78 31.83 0.73
C GLU A 12 -5.19 31.89 0.11
N ALA A 13 -5.60 33.07 -0.38
CA ALA A 13 -6.89 33.26 -1.04
C ALA A 13 -6.99 32.52 -2.40
N ALA A 14 -5.90 32.49 -3.17
CA ALA A 14 -5.85 31.75 -4.43
C ALA A 14 -5.73 30.23 -4.19
N GLY A 15 -4.96 29.81 -3.19
CA GLY A 15 -4.79 28.42 -2.81
C GLY A 15 -6.08 27.79 -2.31
N GLU A 16 -6.84 28.46 -1.44
CA GLU A 16 -8.14 27.97 -0.99
C GLU A 16 -9.15 27.86 -2.14
N SER A 17 -9.20 28.87 -3.03
CA SER A 17 -10.09 28.83 -4.19
C SER A 17 -9.72 27.75 -5.19
N ILE A 18 -8.43 27.50 -5.42
CA ILE A 18 -7.94 26.42 -6.29
C ILE A 18 -8.21 25.07 -5.65
N LEU A 19 -7.89 24.91 -4.36
CA LEU A 19 -8.13 23.68 -3.61
C LEU A 19 -9.61 23.35 -3.57
N HIS A 20 -10.47 24.35 -3.38
CA HIS A 20 -11.92 24.18 -3.41
C HIS A 20 -12.44 23.80 -4.81
N ALA A 21 -11.92 24.42 -5.87
CA ALA A 21 -12.28 24.09 -7.25
C ALA A 21 -11.79 22.69 -7.65
N VAL A 22 -10.56 22.34 -7.29
CA VAL A 22 -9.98 21.00 -7.53
C VAL A 22 -10.74 19.95 -6.70
N ARG A 23 -11.02 20.21 -5.43
CA ARG A 23 -11.84 19.32 -4.60
C ARG A 23 -13.25 19.15 -5.16
N ALA A 24 -13.89 20.21 -5.64
CA ALA A 24 -15.21 20.13 -6.27
C ALA A 24 -15.21 19.32 -7.58
N LEU A 25 -14.14 19.40 -8.35
CA LEU A 25 -13.95 18.61 -9.59
C LEU A 25 -13.70 17.12 -9.31
N ILE A 26 -12.93 16.83 -8.28
CA ILE A 26 -12.56 15.43 -7.88
C ILE A 26 -13.66 14.80 -7.03
N ALA A 27 -14.53 15.62 -6.44
CA ALA A 27 -15.47 15.24 -5.38
C ALA A 27 -16.57 14.23 -5.75
N HIS A 28 -16.66 13.71 -7.01
CA HIS A 28 -17.64 12.70 -7.39
C HIS A 28 -17.06 11.52 -8.20
N PRO A 29 -16.49 10.50 -7.55
CA PRO A 29 -16.00 9.31 -8.24
C PRO A 29 -17.12 8.43 -8.84
N ALA A 30 -18.38 8.68 -8.49
CA ALA A 30 -19.54 7.89 -8.95
C ALA A 30 -20.24 8.47 -10.19
N MET A 31 -19.68 9.49 -10.84
CA MET A 31 -20.31 10.07 -12.05
C MET A 31 -19.82 9.37 -13.31
N ALA A 32 -20.77 9.10 -14.22
CA ALA A 32 -20.50 8.54 -15.53
C ALA A 32 -19.42 9.34 -16.29
N PRO A 33 -18.59 8.68 -17.11
CA PRO A 33 -17.49 9.33 -17.85
C PRO A 33 -17.92 10.59 -18.62
N GLU A 34 -19.11 10.58 -19.21
CA GLU A 34 -19.70 11.68 -19.98
C GLU A 34 -19.94 12.94 -19.14
N THR A 35 -20.40 12.80 -17.90
CA THR A 35 -20.66 13.93 -17.00
C THR A 35 -19.35 14.51 -16.45
N ARG A 36 -18.32 13.68 -16.32
CA ARG A 36 -16.95 14.09 -15.95
C ARG A 36 -16.36 14.98 -17.04
N THR A 37 -16.50 14.58 -18.31
CA THR A 37 -16.03 15.32 -19.48
C THR A 37 -16.73 16.69 -19.64
N LEU A 38 -18.02 16.77 -19.37
CA LEU A 38 -18.78 18.02 -19.47
C LEU A 38 -18.36 19.02 -18.40
N ARG A 39 -18.22 18.59 -17.14
CA ARG A 39 -17.72 19.43 -16.03
C ARG A 39 -16.29 19.90 -16.29
N TYR A 40 -15.43 19.02 -16.80
CA TYR A 40 -14.08 19.39 -17.20
C TYR A 40 -14.08 20.50 -18.26
N ARG A 41 -14.90 20.39 -19.31
CA ARG A 41 -14.99 21.41 -20.37
C ARG A 41 -15.43 22.77 -19.83
N VAL A 42 -16.30 22.81 -18.84
CA VAL A 42 -16.80 24.08 -18.26
C VAL A 42 -15.80 24.69 -17.27
N PHE A 43 -15.17 23.87 -16.41
CA PHE A 43 -14.31 24.36 -15.33
C PHE A 43 -12.82 24.40 -15.66
N ALA A 44 -12.35 23.62 -16.62
CA ALA A 44 -10.93 23.59 -17.00
C ALA A 44 -10.39 24.97 -17.45
N PRO A 45 -11.10 25.81 -18.21
CA PRO A 45 -10.61 27.13 -18.59
C PRO A 45 -10.40 28.04 -17.37
N VAL A 46 -11.31 27.98 -16.38
CA VAL A 46 -11.22 28.76 -15.15
C VAL A 46 -10.06 28.28 -14.29
N ALA A 47 -9.95 26.96 -14.09
CA ALA A 47 -8.87 26.35 -13.33
C ALA A 47 -7.50 26.58 -13.97
N ARG A 48 -7.40 26.48 -15.32
CA ARG A 48 -6.18 26.82 -16.08
C ARG A 48 -5.80 28.30 -15.93
N ARG A 49 -6.78 29.21 -15.92
CA ARG A 49 -6.52 30.66 -15.74
C ARG A 49 -6.04 30.95 -14.31
N LEU A 50 -6.64 30.31 -13.31
CA LEU A 50 -6.25 30.42 -11.92
C LEU A 50 -4.85 29.83 -11.68
N ALA A 51 -4.58 28.64 -12.23
CA ALA A 51 -3.28 28.00 -12.17
C ALA A 51 -2.19 28.85 -12.83
N ARG A 52 -2.45 29.46 -14.01
CA ARG A 52 -1.50 30.38 -14.65
C ARG A 52 -1.21 31.59 -13.77
N ARG A 53 -2.21 32.25 -13.18
CA ARG A 53 -1.99 33.37 -12.27
C ARG A 53 -1.13 32.99 -11.06
N LEU A 54 -1.38 31.82 -10.48
CA LEU A 54 -0.56 31.30 -9.38
C LEU A 54 0.88 31.03 -9.85
N LEU A 55 1.04 30.45 -11.05
CA LEU A 55 2.31 30.19 -11.67
C LEU A 55 3.08 31.47 -12.01
N ASP A 56 2.37 32.52 -12.45
CA ASP A 56 2.97 33.83 -12.74
C ASP A 56 3.48 34.51 -11.46
N VAL A 57 2.71 34.42 -10.36
CA VAL A 57 3.11 34.95 -9.03
C VAL A 57 4.35 34.23 -8.48
N LEU A 58 4.48 32.92 -8.76
CA LEU A 58 5.60 32.08 -8.26
C LEU A 58 6.78 32.00 -9.22
N ARG A 59 6.61 32.47 -10.47
CA ARG A 59 7.66 32.53 -11.46
C ARG A 59 8.77 33.54 -11.09
N ASP A 60 8.41 34.54 -10.32
CA ASP A 60 9.29 35.63 -9.91
C ASP A 60 9.92 35.40 -8.51
N VAL A 61 9.80 34.16 -7.94
CA VAL A 61 10.62 33.80 -6.77
C VAL A 61 12.01 33.51 -7.30
N PRO A 62 13.00 34.42 -7.12
CA PRO A 62 14.34 34.22 -7.68
C PRO A 62 14.96 32.94 -7.11
N GLU A 63 15.71 32.22 -7.92
CA GLU A 63 16.55 31.09 -7.50
C GLU A 63 17.45 31.47 -6.29
N GLU A 64 17.87 32.74 -6.22
CA GLU A 64 18.56 33.36 -5.09
C GLU A 64 17.76 33.36 -3.78
N ALA A 65 16.42 33.49 -3.84
CA ALA A 65 15.57 33.38 -2.65
C ALA A 65 15.54 31.94 -2.13
N ALA A 66 15.55 30.96 -3.01
CA ALA A 66 15.63 29.56 -2.62
C ALA A 66 16.94 29.23 -1.88
N ASN A 67 18.05 29.83 -2.29
CA ASN A 67 19.35 29.67 -1.63
C ASN A 67 19.47 30.47 -0.33
N SER A 68 18.79 31.61 -0.21
CA SER A 68 18.75 32.44 1.00
C SER A 68 17.81 31.89 2.08
N LEU A 69 16.95 30.93 1.76
CA LEU A 69 16.03 30.24 2.69
C LEU A 69 16.75 29.26 3.63
N GLY A 70 18.06 29.05 3.46
CA GLY A 70 18.84 28.06 4.21
C GLY A 70 18.82 28.22 5.75
N GLU A 71 18.62 29.45 6.26
CA GLU A 71 18.61 29.75 7.69
C GLU A 71 17.20 29.78 8.32
N ASN A 72 16.13 29.87 7.49
CA ASN A 72 14.76 29.91 7.98
C ASN A 72 13.99 28.63 7.62
N HIS A 73 13.88 27.72 8.59
CA HIS A 73 13.24 26.41 8.40
C HIS A 73 11.78 26.51 7.97
N ASP A 74 11.01 27.48 8.45
CA ASP A 74 9.59 27.59 8.13
C ASP A 74 9.36 28.14 6.71
N LEU A 75 10.15 29.11 6.29
CA LEU A 75 10.14 29.61 4.91
C LEU A 75 10.58 28.51 3.92
N ARG A 76 11.60 27.74 4.28
CA ARG A 76 12.04 26.59 3.47
C ARG A 76 10.94 25.55 3.31
N ARG A 77 10.24 25.18 4.41
CA ARG A 77 9.11 24.24 4.37
C ARG A 77 7.98 24.77 3.49
N LEU A 78 7.62 26.04 3.66
CA LEU A 78 6.59 26.69 2.84
C LEU A 78 6.97 26.66 1.36
N PHE A 79 8.23 26.99 1.03
CA PHE A 79 8.72 26.93 -0.35
C PHE A 79 8.62 25.52 -0.95
N LEU A 80 9.06 24.48 -0.23
CA LEU A 80 9.00 23.10 -0.70
C LEU A 80 7.54 22.65 -0.94
N ILE A 81 6.61 23.05 -0.07
CA ILE A 81 5.18 22.71 -0.23
C ILE A 81 4.59 23.44 -1.46
N LEU A 82 4.95 24.71 -1.66
CA LEU A 82 4.48 25.49 -2.80
C LEU A 82 5.04 24.96 -4.12
N ASP A 83 6.34 24.67 -4.19
CA ASP A 83 7.00 24.10 -5.37
C ASP A 83 6.36 22.77 -5.76
N LEU A 84 6.17 21.88 -4.78
CA LEU A 84 5.49 20.61 -4.97
C LEU A 84 4.04 20.80 -5.46
N GLY A 85 3.28 21.68 -4.81
CA GLY A 85 1.90 21.97 -5.19
C GLY A 85 1.76 22.51 -6.61
N ILE A 86 2.67 23.41 -7.02
CA ILE A 86 2.68 23.99 -8.36
C ILE A 86 3.03 22.95 -9.42
N ALA A 87 4.06 22.13 -9.18
CA ALA A 87 4.42 21.07 -10.10
C ALA A 87 3.27 20.07 -10.31
N ASN A 88 2.59 19.70 -9.22
CA ASN A 88 1.39 18.85 -9.30
C ASN A 88 0.27 19.51 -10.12
N LEU A 89 -0.04 20.77 -9.90
CA LEU A 89 -1.07 21.48 -10.67
C LEU A 89 -0.70 21.58 -12.15
N ARG A 90 0.59 21.89 -12.45
CA ARG A 90 1.07 21.91 -13.85
C ARG A 90 0.85 20.55 -14.52
N GLY A 91 1.24 19.47 -13.85
CA GLY A 91 1.09 18.12 -14.37
C GLY A 91 -0.35 17.71 -14.58
N ILE A 92 -1.23 17.97 -13.61
CA ILE A 92 -2.66 17.69 -13.72
C ILE A 92 -3.28 18.30 -14.97
N PHE A 93 -2.89 19.55 -15.30
CA PHE A 93 -3.42 20.24 -16.47
C PHE A 93 -2.68 19.91 -17.76
N ALA A 94 -1.37 19.68 -17.72
CA ALA A 94 -0.59 19.39 -18.91
C ALA A 94 -0.87 17.99 -19.46
N ASP A 95 -1.09 17.01 -18.57
CA ASP A 95 -1.36 15.62 -18.92
C ASP A 95 -2.87 15.32 -19.02
N ASP A 96 -3.72 16.37 -18.93
CA ASP A 96 -5.18 16.25 -18.97
C ASP A 96 -5.75 15.17 -18.01
N ILE A 97 -5.15 15.04 -16.81
CA ILE A 97 -5.52 14.03 -15.80
C ILE A 97 -7.00 14.15 -15.40
N LEU A 98 -7.55 15.37 -15.38
CA LEU A 98 -8.96 15.60 -15.06
C LEU A 98 -9.92 14.97 -16.09
N ALA A 99 -9.49 14.83 -17.34
CA ALA A 99 -10.28 14.20 -18.41
C ALA A 99 -10.01 12.70 -18.49
N ASN A 100 -8.73 12.30 -18.40
CA ASN A 100 -8.27 10.94 -18.65
C ASN A 100 -8.18 10.07 -17.39
N GLY A 101 -8.21 10.70 -16.19
CA GLY A 101 -7.94 10.01 -14.93
C GLY A 101 -6.44 9.83 -14.67
N PHE A 102 -6.12 9.28 -13.50
CA PHE A 102 -4.72 9.09 -13.09
C PHE A 102 -4.01 7.94 -13.83
N ASP A 103 -4.76 7.05 -14.47
CA ASP A 103 -4.19 5.91 -15.20
C ASP A 103 -3.25 6.34 -16.32
N CYS A 104 -3.42 7.56 -16.87
CA CYS A 104 -2.57 8.07 -17.93
C CYS A 104 -1.10 8.30 -17.49
N ILE A 105 -0.84 8.42 -16.19
CA ILE A 105 0.50 8.60 -15.61
C ILE A 105 1.00 7.36 -14.83
N ASN A 106 0.28 6.24 -14.92
CA ASN A 106 0.58 5.05 -14.13
C ASN A 106 1.96 4.43 -14.43
N ASN A 107 2.49 4.65 -15.63
CA ASN A 107 3.77 4.07 -16.06
C ASN A 107 4.97 5.01 -15.81
N GLU A 108 4.77 6.12 -15.10
CA GLU A 108 5.82 7.11 -14.82
C GLU A 108 6.12 7.16 -13.31
N ASP A 109 7.38 7.31 -12.96
CA ASP A 109 7.79 7.57 -11.58
C ASP A 109 7.38 8.99 -11.14
N TYR A 110 6.93 9.14 -9.88
CA TYR A 110 6.40 10.43 -9.40
C TYR A 110 7.47 11.54 -9.37
N SER A 111 8.69 11.25 -8.95
CA SER A 111 9.73 12.27 -8.93
C SER A 111 10.16 12.69 -10.34
N ASP A 112 10.14 11.77 -11.31
CA ASP A 112 10.41 12.08 -12.71
C ASP A 112 9.28 12.88 -13.34
N TRP A 113 8.01 12.55 -13.01
CA TRP A 113 6.87 13.33 -13.39
C TRP A 113 6.93 14.76 -12.82
N LEU A 114 7.32 14.91 -11.54
CA LEU A 114 7.56 16.22 -10.94
C LEU A 114 8.66 17.02 -11.66
N LYS A 115 9.80 16.36 -12.00
CA LYS A 115 10.89 16.98 -12.81
C LYS A 115 10.37 17.48 -14.16
N ARG A 116 9.59 16.66 -14.86
CA ARG A 116 8.98 17.00 -16.14
C ARG A 116 8.08 18.23 -16.03
N HIS A 117 7.41 18.40 -14.90
CA HIS A 117 6.56 19.55 -14.61
C HIS A 117 7.25 20.69 -13.85
N LYS A 118 8.60 20.77 -13.93
CA LYS A 118 9.42 21.88 -13.42
C LYS A 118 9.38 22.04 -11.89
N CYS A 119 9.29 20.96 -11.13
CA CYS A 119 9.61 20.95 -9.72
C CYS A 119 11.08 21.20 -9.51
N HIS A 120 11.45 22.15 -8.63
CA HIS A 120 12.86 22.45 -8.33
C HIS A 120 13.48 21.37 -7.42
N TYR A 121 12.68 20.81 -6.51
CA TYR A 121 13.11 19.80 -5.54
C TYR A 121 12.25 18.54 -5.62
N PRO A 122 12.32 17.78 -6.74
CA PRO A 122 11.47 16.61 -6.97
C PRO A 122 11.77 15.45 -6.03
N TRP A 123 12.90 15.48 -5.34
CA TRP A 123 13.29 14.52 -4.29
C TRP A 123 13.41 15.18 -2.92
N SER A 124 12.54 16.15 -2.64
CA SER A 124 12.45 16.84 -1.36
C SER A 124 12.00 15.90 -0.24
N PRO A 125 12.26 16.24 1.05
CA PRO A 125 11.83 15.41 2.17
C PRO A 125 10.33 15.02 2.18
N PRO A 126 9.37 15.89 1.82
CA PRO A 126 7.98 15.48 1.65
C PRO A 126 7.76 14.40 0.59
N VAL A 127 8.44 14.51 -0.55
CA VAL A 127 8.35 13.50 -1.63
C VAL A 127 8.99 12.18 -1.16
N LYS A 128 10.19 12.26 -0.56
CA LYS A 128 10.87 11.09 0.02
C LYS A 128 9.98 10.38 1.03
N ALA A 129 9.29 11.12 1.91
CA ALA A 129 8.37 10.53 2.88
C ALA A 129 7.20 9.76 2.22
N ILE A 130 6.70 10.20 1.06
CA ILE A 130 5.69 9.47 0.30
C ILE A 130 6.23 8.11 -0.14
N TYR A 131 7.45 8.08 -0.69
CA TYR A 131 8.10 6.84 -1.10
C TYR A 131 8.37 5.91 0.08
N ASP A 132 8.87 6.46 1.20
CA ASP A 132 9.18 5.69 2.41
C ASP A 132 7.93 5.08 3.05
N VAL A 133 6.79 5.76 2.99
CA VAL A 133 5.51 5.28 3.55
C VAL A 133 4.78 4.35 2.57
N GLY A 134 4.76 4.69 1.29
CA GLY A 134 3.99 3.97 0.27
C GLY A 134 4.71 2.78 -0.33
N PHE A 135 6.03 2.83 -0.42
CA PHE A 135 6.84 1.83 -1.11
C PHE A 135 7.99 1.35 -0.24
N SER A 136 8.37 0.09 -0.44
CA SER A 136 9.55 -0.50 0.18
C SER A 136 10.68 -0.54 -0.82
N PHE A 137 11.88 -0.09 -0.43
CA PHE A 137 13.05 -0.16 -1.27
C PHE A 137 13.93 -1.35 -0.92
N GLU A 138 14.51 -2.00 -1.93
CA GLU A 138 15.44 -3.09 -1.73
C GLU A 138 16.65 -2.62 -0.91
N LYS A 139 16.93 -3.32 0.19
CA LYS A 139 18.08 -3.04 1.09
C LYS A 139 18.10 -1.62 1.67
N GLY A 140 16.94 -0.95 1.74
CA GLY A 140 16.85 0.40 2.28
C GLY A 140 17.64 1.45 1.50
N LYS A 141 17.87 1.26 0.21
CA LYS A 141 18.57 2.19 -0.67
C LYS A 141 17.71 3.42 -0.95
N THR A 142 17.68 4.34 0.01
CA THR A 142 16.96 5.62 -0.11
C THR A 142 17.88 6.82 -0.20
N ASP A 143 19.21 6.62 -0.19
CA ASP A 143 20.20 7.67 0.08
C ASP A 143 20.79 8.33 -1.16
N ASP A 144 20.43 7.90 -2.36
CA ASP A 144 20.88 8.58 -3.58
C ASP A 144 20.19 9.94 -3.70
N ALA A 145 20.95 10.98 -4.00
CA ALA A 145 20.48 12.37 -4.11
C ALA A 145 19.30 12.52 -5.10
N ASP A 146 19.26 11.67 -6.12
CA ASP A 146 18.22 11.61 -7.16
C ASP A 146 17.18 10.51 -6.91
N GLY A 147 17.24 9.82 -5.76
CA GLY A 147 16.43 8.66 -5.44
C GLY A 147 16.97 7.35 -6.05
N PRO A 148 16.42 6.21 -5.61
CA PRO A 148 16.87 4.90 -6.08
C PRO A 148 16.59 4.72 -7.58
N ALA A 149 17.52 4.06 -8.28
CA ALA A 149 17.43 3.82 -9.73
C ALA A 149 16.19 2.97 -10.11
N ASP A 150 15.77 2.09 -9.20
CA ASP A 150 14.66 1.14 -9.40
C ASP A 150 13.36 1.62 -8.72
N ARG A 151 13.03 2.89 -8.88
CA ARG A 151 11.77 3.44 -8.35
C ARG A 151 10.55 2.80 -9.03
N PRO A 152 9.46 2.55 -8.28
CA PRO A 152 8.24 1.99 -8.86
C PRO A 152 7.61 2.98 -9.84
N LYS A 153 7.41 2.54 -11.09
CA LYS A 153 6.86 3.39 -12.15
C LYS A 153 5.40 3.82 -11.92
N SER A 154 4.67 3.08 -11.10
CA SER A 154 3.29 3.43 -10.71
C SER A 154 3.19 4.48 -9.60
N ALA A 155 4.31 5.01 -9.10
CA ALA A 155 4.31 5.96 -7.99
C ALA A 155 3.57 7.26 -8.30
N SER A 156 3.58 7.73 -9.53
CA SER A 156 2.78 8.89 -9.95
C SER A 156 1.30 8.67 -9.73
N PHE A 157 0.77 7.54 -10.19
CA PHE A 157 -0.62 7.17 -10.02
C PHE A 157 -1.01 7.10 -8.54
N GLU A 158 -0.25 6.37 -7.74
CA GLU A 158 -0.56 6.15 -6.33
C GLU A 158 -0.43 7.43 -5.50
N ALA A 159 0.62 8.24 -5.72
CA ALA A 159 0.78 9.50 -5.03
C ALA A 159 -0.37 10.47 -5.35
N MET A 160 -0.77 10.57 -6.61
CA MET A 160 -1.89 11.42 -7.01
C MET A 160 -3.23 10.90 -6.50
N LEU A 161 -3.45 9.58 -6.47
CA LEU A 161 -4.66 8.98 -5.92
C LEU A 161 -4.81 9.27 -4.43
N VAL A 162 -3.73 9.14 -3.65
CA VAL A 162 -3.72 9.45 -2.22
C VAL A 162 -4.01 10.93 -1.96
N PHE A 163 -3.34 11.84 -2.68
CA PHE A 163 -3.49 13.28 -2.41
C PHE A 163 -4.79 13.88 -2.96
N PHE A 164 -5.26 13.42 -4.11
CA PHE A 164 -6.36 14.06 -4.83
C PHE A 164 -7.61 13.21 -4.96
N GLY A 165 -7.50 11.88 -4.88
CA GLY A 165 -8.60 10.95 -5.03
C GLY A 165 -9.29 10.56 -3.73
N TYR A 166 -8.62 10.71 -2.59
CA TYR A 166 -9.12 10.23 -1.32
C TYR A 166 -9.96 11.28 -0.56
N ARG A 167 -11.07 10.82 0.05
CA ARG A 167 -11.92 11.64 0.91
C ARG A 167 -11.88 11.14 2.34
N GLY A 168 -11.67 12.03 3.29
CA GLY A 168 -11.57 11.73 4.71
C GLY A 168 -10.13 11.76 5.21
N SER A 169 -9.88 11.07 6.31
CA SER A 169 -8.53 10.96 6.88
C SER A 169 -7.71 9.94 6.11
N TYR A 170 -6.47 10.27 5.77
CA TYR A 170 -5.53 9.33 5.13
C TYR A 170 -5.10 8.20 6.07
N VAL A 171 -5.06 8.48 7.36
CA VAL A 171 -4.64 7.53 8.39
C VAL A 171 -5.68 7.49 9.49
N TYR A 172 -6.07 6.30 9.88
CA TYR A 172 -6.99 6.05 11.00
C TYR A 172 -6.23 5.35 12.12
N LYS A 173 -6.38 5.86 13.33
CA LYS A 173 -5.88 5.19 14.53
C LYS A 173 -6.85 4.06 14.90
N MET A 174 -6.34 2.83 14.91
CA MET A 174 -7.12 1.68 15.36
C MET A 174 -7.33 1.74 16.87
N GLN A 175 -8.50 1.31 17.35
CA GLN A 175 -8.82 1.25 18.78
C GLN A 175 -8.11 0.07 19.49
N SER A 176 -7.76 -0.95 18.74
CA SER A 176 -7.01 -2.13 19.17
C SER A 176 -6.12 -2.60 18.02
N GLY A 177 -5.39 -3.69 18.19
CA GLY A 177 -4.62 -4.30 17.13
C GLY A 177 -5.47 -4.64 15.91
N MET A 178 -4.87 -4.61 14.72
CA MET A 178 -5.57 -4.91 13.45
C MET A 178 -6.17 -6.33 13.46
N GLY A 179 -5.51 -7.27 14.12
CA GLY A 179 -6.05 -8.62 14.34
C GLY A 179 -7.44 -8.58 14.97
N ASP A 180 -7.61 -7.76 15.99
CA ASP A 180 -8.85 -7.71 16.78
C ASP A 180 -9.93 -6.84 16.16
N THR A 181 -9.56 -5.70 15.56
CA THR A 181 -10.52 -4.73 15.02
C THR A 181 -10.96 -5.03 13.60
N ILE A 182 -10.12 -5.70 12.80
CA ILE A 182 -10.40 -6.01 11.39
C ILE A 182 -10.55 -7.51 11.17
N PHE A 183 -9.52 -8.31 11.51
CA PHE A 183 -9.54 -9.72 11.14
C PHE A 183 -10.50 -10.56 11.99
N THR A 184 -10.71 -10.22 13.27
CA THR A 184 -11.72 -10.92 14.09
C THR A 184 -13.15 -10.83 13.52
N PRO A 185 -13.69 -9.65 13.15
CA PRO A 185 -14.99 -9.55 12.49
C PRO A 185 -15.07 -10.36 11.18
N PHE A 186 -14.02 -10.33 10.34
CA PHE A 186 -13.97 -11.16 9.13
C PHE A 186 -14.00 -12.65 9.45
N TYR A 187 -13.19 -13.09 10.40
CA TYR A 187 -13.17 -14.49 10.85
C TYR A 187 -14.54 -14.95 11.32
N LEU A 188 -15.18 -14.19 12.19
CA LEU A 188 -16.50 -14.52 12.74
C LEU A 188 -17.58 -14.54 11.65
N ALA A 189 -17.58 -13.56 10.75
CA ALA A 189 -18.54 -13.50 9.64
C ALA A 189 -18.35 -14.66 8.66
N LEU A 190 -17.12 -15.02 8.34
CA LEU A 190 -16.81 -16.15 7.45
C LEU A 190 -17.17 -17.48 8.09
N ARG A 191 -16.87 -17.67 9.37
CA ARG A 191 -17.35 -18.86 10.13
C ARG A 191 -18.87 -18.98 10.11
N HIS A 192 -19.56 -17.89 10.36
CA HIS A 192 -21.05 -17.87 10.32
C HIS A 192 -21.59 -18.27 8.93
N ARG A 193 -20.84 -17.97 7.87
CA ARG A 193 -21.16 -18.37 6.49
C ARG A 193 -20.69 -19.79 6.12
N GLY A 194 -20.19 -20.55 7.07
CA GLY A 194 -19.79 -21.95 6.87
C GLY A 194 -18.36 -22.17 6.37
N VAL A 195 -17.52 -21.12 6.32
CA VAL A 195 -16.11 -21.29 6.01
C VAL A 195 -15.42 -22.04 7.12
N LYS A 196 -14.70 -23.10 6.76
CA LYS A 196 -13.93 -23.93 7.69
C LYS A 196 -12.50 -23.46 7.76
N PHE A 197 -12.04 -23.13 8.96
CA PHE A 197 -10.66 -22.71 9.21
C PHE A 197 -9.85 -23.90 9.75
N LYS A 198 -8.71 -24.18 9.12
CA LYS A 198 -7.75 -25.19 9.55
C LYS A 198 -6.49 -24.50 10.03
N PHE A 199 -6.28 -24.45 11.33
CA PHE A 199 -5.09 -23.89 11.96
C PHE A 199 -3.96 -24.94 12.02
N PHE A 200 -2.74 -24.47 12.23
CA PHE A 200 -1.55 -25.32 12.40
C PHE A 200 -1.25 -26.23 11.20
N HIS A 201 -1.50 -25.73 9.99
CA HIS A 201 -1.21 -26.42 8.77
C HIS A 201 -0.18 -25.62 7.96
N ARG A 202 1.06 -26.09 7.92
CA ARG A 202 2.13 -25.46 7.15
C ARG A 202 2.15 -26.03 5.74
N VAL A 203 1.84 -25.22 4.73
CA VAL A 203 1.95 -25.61 3.33
C VAL A 203 3.42 -25.73 2.95
N ARG A 204 3.79 -26.87 2.36
CA ARG A 204 5.14 -27.17 1.91
C ARG A 204 5.31 -27.04 0.41
N ASN A 205 4.32 -27.50 -0.35
CA ASN A 205 4.42 -27.54 -1.80
C ASN A 205 3.03 -27.56 -2.44
N LEU A 206 2.92 -26.89 -3.58
CA LEU A 206 1.81 -27.00 -4.50
C LEU A 206 2.27 -27.90 -5.66
N CYS A 207 1.77 -29.13 -5.71
CA CYS A 207 2.11 -30.08 -6.75
C CYS A 207 1.34 -29.76 -8.03
N VAL A 208 2.04 -29.74 -9.16
CA VAL A 208 1.45 -29.42 -10.48
C VAL A 208 1.37 -30.70 -11.32
N ALA A 209 0.23 -30.94 -11.95
CA ALA A 209 0.05 -31.92 -13.00
C ALA A 209 -0.89 -31.38 -14.08
N ALA A 210 -0.54 -31.55 -15.35
CA ALA A 210 -1.33 -31.10 -16.48
C ALA A 210 -1.82 -29.64 -16.37
N ASP A 211 -0.89 -28.71 -16.08
CA ASP A 211 -1.11 -27.26 -15.92
C ASP A 211 -2.08 -26.86 -14.79
N GLN A 212 -2.28 -27.72 -13.80
CA GLN A 212 -3.18 -27.47 -12.71
C GLN A 212 -2.53 -27.89 -11.38
N ILE A 213 -2.99 -27.29 -10.27
CA ILE A 213 -2.61 -27.77 -8.95
C ILE A 213 -3.38 -29.09 -8.70
N ASP A 214 -2.65 -30.18 -8.66
CA ASP A 214 -3.18 -31.53 -8.45
C ASP A 214 -3.21 -31.93 -6.98
N ALA A 215 -2.24 -31.47 -6.22
CA ALA A 215 -2.19 -31.73 -4.79
C ALA A 215 -1.54 -30.57 -4.00
N ILE A 216 -1.87 -30.54 -2.71
CA ILE A 216 -1.26 -29.62 -1.73
C ILE A 216 -0.58 -30.48 -0.67
N GLU A 217 0.73 -30.36 -0.54
CA GLU A 217 1.49 -31.01 0.52
C GLU A 217 1.68 -30.04 1.67
N MET A 218 1.34 -30.49 2.86
CA MET A 218 1.43 -29.69 4.08
C MET A 218 1.79 -30.55 5.29
N ASP A 219 2.17 -29.90 6.38
CA ASP A 219 2.33 -30.53 7.68
C ASP A 219 1.22 -30.04 8.62
N GLN A 220 0.56 -30.95 9.28
CA GLN A 220 -0.23 -30.64 10.46
C GLN A 220 0.71 -30.49 11.65
N GLN A 221 0.93 -29.26 12.09
CA GLN A 221 1.92 -28.92 13.12
C GLN A 221 1.44 -29.21 14.54
N ALA A 222 0.13 -29.25 14.75
CA ALA A 222 -0.45 -29.59 16.04
C ALA A 222 -1.82 -30.26 15.86
N THR A 223 -2.20 -31.08 16.84
CA THR A 223 -3.41 -31.88 16.86
C THR A 223 -4.33 -31.42 17.99
N LEU A 224 -5.64 -31.38 17.74
CA LEU A 224 -6.62 -31.09 18.78
C LEU A 224 -6.72 -32.23 19.78
N LYS A 225 -6.87 -31.92 21.07
CA LYS A 225 -7.11 -32.92 22.11
C LYS A 225 -8.43 -33.68 21.86
N PRO A 226 -8.52 -34.94 22.31
CA PRO A 226 -9.76 -35.69 22.28
C PRO A 226 -10.87 -34.89 22.95
N GLY A 227 -12.05 -34.84 22.29
CA GLY A 227 -13.20 -34.06 22.77
C GLY A 227 -13.24 -32.58 22.33
N VAL A 228 -12.17 -32.05 21.75
CA VAL A 228 -12.15 -30.72 21.14
C VAL A 228 -12.54 -30.85 19.67
N ALA A 229 -13.77 -30.51 19.33
CA ALA A 229 -14.28 -30.66 17.97
C ALA A 229 -13.69 -29.63 16.98
N GLU A 230 -13.38 -28.42 17.45
CA GLU A 230 -12.84 -27.32 16.66
C GLU A 230 -11.95 -26.44 17.52
N TYR A 231 -10.85 -25.99 16.95
CA TYR A 231 -9.96 -25.02 17.60
C TYR A 231 -10.64 -23.65 17.72
N LYS A 232 -10.64 -23.11 18.94
CA LYS A 232 -11.19 -21.78 19.25
C LYS A 232 -10.05 -20.83 19.53
N PRO A 233 -9.63 -20.01 18.54
CA PRO A 233 -8.44 -19.15 18.68
C PRO A 233 -8.69 -17.93 19.55
N LEU A 234 -9.93 -17.44 19.64
CA LEU A 234 -10.24 -16.16 20.27
C LEU A 234 -10.49 -16.29 21.76
N TYR A 235 -10.05 -15.30 22.51
CA TYR A 235 -10.38 -15.14 23.94
C TYR A 235 -10.91 -13.71 24.23
N PRO A 236 -11.74 -13.51 25.25
CA PRO A 236 -12.32 -12.22 25.54
C PRO A 236 -11.33 -11.30 26.28
N VAL A 237 -11.15 -10.08 25.77
CA VAL A 237 -10.47 -8.97 26.47
C VAL A 237 -11.46 -7.83 26.58
N LEU A 238 -11.84 -7.46 27.78
CA LEU A 238 -12.85 -6.41 28.04
C LEU A 238 -14.14 -6.59 27.23
N GLY A 239 -14.53 -7.83 27.01
CA GLY A 239 -15.74 -8.19 26.23
C GLY A 239 -15.53 -8.26 24.72
N LEU A 240 -14.36 -7.94 24.20
CA LEU A 240 -14.03 -8.08 22.78
C LEU A 240 -13.31 -9.40 22.50
N PRO A 241 -13.67 -10.12 21.42
CA PRO A 241 -12.97 -11.33 21.01
C PRO A 241 -11.63 -10.95 20.36
N CYS A 242 -10.53 -11.35 20.99
CA CYS A 242 -9.17 -11.00 20.60
C CYS A 242 -8.35 -12.23 20.24
N TRP A 243 -7.36 -12.05 19.36
CA TRP A 243 -6.38 -13.07 19.01
C TRP A 243 -5.28 -13.13 20.07
N PRO A 244 -4.86 -14.34 20.51
CA PRO A 244 -3.72 -14.49 21.40
C PRO A 244 -2.39 -14.29 20.63
N ASN A 245 -1.35 -13.95 21.33
CA ASN A 245 0.02 -13.90 20.82
C ASN A 245 0.73 -15.27 20.79
N HIS A 246 0.03 -16.32 21.22
CA HIS A 246 0.49 -17.71 21.21
C HIS A 246 -0.72 -18.63 21.06
N PRO A 247 -0.54 -19.89 20.63
CA PRO A 247 -1.62 -20.85 20.57
C PRO A 247 -2.32 -21.05 21.92
N CYS A 248 -3.63 -21.36 21.89
CA CYS A 248 -4.37 -21.83 23.06
C CYS A 248 -3.92 -23.30 23.31
N TYR A 249 -2.82 -23.46 24.03
CA TYR A 249 -2.13 -24.74 24.24
C TYR A 249 -2.98 -25.80 24.92
N ASP A 250 -3.92 -25.38 25.75
CA ASP A 250 -4.88 -26.24 26.45
C ASP A 250 -5.76 -27.06 25.49
N GLN A 251 -5.95 -26.60 24.27
CA GLN A 251 -6.72 -27.29 23.23
C GLN A 251 -5.89 -28.29 22.42
N LEU A 252 -4.55 -28.28 22.54
CA LEU A 252 -3.65 -29.02 21.68
C LEU A 252 -3.00 -30.21 22.41
N VAL A 253 -2.82 -31.34 21.70
CA VAL A 253 -2.12 -32.53 22.22
C VAL A 253 -0.65 -32.16 22.54
N GLU A 254 -0.01 -31.47 21.62
CA GLU A 254 1.38 -31.04 21.73
C GLU A 254 1.56 -29.76 22.56
N GLY A 255 0.48 -29.24 23.14
CA GLY A 255 0.43 -27.91 23.77
C GLY A 255 1.49 -27.68 24.83
N ASP A 256 1.71 -28.64 25.74
CA ASP A 256 2.70 -28.52 26.80
C ASP A 256 4.13 -28.44 26.27
N VAL A 257 4.46 -29.28 25.28
CA VAL A 257 5.79 -29.30 24.65
C VAL A 257 6.03 -28.00 23.88
N LEU A 258 5.05 -27.54 23.09
CA LEU A 258 5.11 -26.29 22.35
C LEU A 258 5.36 -25.10 23.27
N LYS A 259 4.69 -25.08 24.42
CA LYS A 259 4.81 -24.03 25.43
C LYS A 259 6.18 -24.07 26.12
N GLN A 260 6.60 -25.23 26.60
CA GLN A 260 7.86 -25.41 27.32
C GLN A 260 9.07 -25.10 26.46
N GLN A 261 9.07 -25.54 25.22
CA GLN A 261 10.17 -25.31 24.27
C GLN A 261 10.05 -23.97 23.54
N ARG A 262 9.01 -23.20 23.79
CA ARG A 262 8.74 -21.90 23.14
C ARG A 262 8.76 -21.99 21.61
N ILE A 263 8.18 -23.08 21.06
CA ILE A 263 8.14 -23.30 19.63
C ILE A 263 7.24 -22.27 18.96
N ASN A 264 7.80 -21.52 18.02
CA ASN A 264 7.02 -20.64 17.16
C ASN A 264 6.59 -21.40 15.89
N LEU A 265 5.31 -21.77 15.81
CA LEU A 265 4.75 -22.50 14.66
C LEU A 265 4.61 -21.65 13.39
N GLU A 266 4.69 -20.32 13.51
CA GLU A 266 4.69 -19.41 12.35
C GLU A 266 6.07 -19.30 11.70
N SER A 267 7.12 -19.64 12.42
CA SER A 267 8.49 -19.58 11.90
C SER A 267 8.82 -20.80 11.06
N ALA A 268 9.22 -20.58 9.81
CA ALA A 268 9.78 -21.61 8.96
C ALA A 268 11.10 -22.22 9.52
N ARG A 269 11.75 -21.52 10.47
CA ARG A 269 13.02 -21.90 11.09
C ARG A 269 12.85 -22.58 12.45
N SER A 270 11.62 -22.84 12.87
CA SER A 270 11.35 -23.40 14.22
C SER A 270 11.94 -24.81 14.43
N GLY A 271 12.29 -25.53 13.36
CA GLY A 271 12.70 -26.93 13.43
C GLY A 271 11.57 -27.91 13.81
N TRP A 272 10.37 -27.38 14.10
CA TRP A 272 9.22 -28.21 14.44
C TRP A 272 8.64 -28.87 13.18
N ASN A 273 8.55 -30.21 13.19
CA ASN A 273 7.97 -31.00 12.12
C ASN A 273 6.59 -31.52 12.54
N GLY A 274 5.59 -31.25 11.71
CA GLY A 274 4.25 -31.80 11.89
C GLY A 274 4.07 -33.14 11.18
N GLN A 275 2.85 -33.69 11.25
CA GLN A 275 2.47 -34.87 10.50
C GLN A 275 2.20 -34.48 9.04
N PRO A 276 2.78 -35.22 8.05
CA PRO A 276 2.57 -34.90 6.65
C PRO A 276 1.12 -35.18 6.24
N ILE A 277 0.52 -34.24 5.52
CA ILE A 277 -0.81 -34.34 4.94
C ILE A 277 -0.70 -34.00 3.45
N LYS A 278 -1.45 -34.72 2.62
CA LYS A 278 -1.60 -34.44 1.20
C LYS A 278 -3.07 -34.32 0.84
N LEU A 279 -3.48 -33.12 0.41
CA LEU A 279 -4.79 -32.88 -0.17
C LEU A 279 -4.74 -33.12 -1.68
N ARG A 280 -5.77 -33.74 -2.24
CA ARG A 280 -5.86 -34.10 -3.65
C ARG A 280 -7.03 -33.40 -4.31
N ARG A 281 -6.79 -32.89 -5.50
CA ARG A 281 -7.81 -32.29 -6.33
C ARG A 281 -8.90 -33.31 -6.70
N GLY A 282 -10.14 -32.86 -6.76
CA GLY A 282 -11.31 -33.67 -7.02
C GLY A 282 -11.76 -34.58 -5.87
N VAL A 283 -10.97 -34.63 -4.76
CA VAL A 283 -11.33 -35.34 -3.53
C VAL A 283 -11.44 -34.37 -2.38
N ASP A 284 -10.42 -33.58 -2.13
CA ASP A 284 -10.34 -32.66 -0.99
C ASP A 284 -10.59 -31.20 -1.40
N PHE A 285 -10.32 -30.85 -2.66
CA PHE A 285 -10.56 -29.51 -3.21
C PHE A 285 -10.76 -29.53 -4.74
N ASP A 286 -11.42 -28.52 -5.26
CA ASP A 286 -11.60 -28.30 -6.71
C ASP A 286 -10.71 -27.17 -7.23
N LYS A 287 -10.56 -26.11 -6.46
CA LYS A 287 -9.79 -24.90 -6.81
C LYS A 287 -8.95 -24.44 -5.63
N VAL A 288 -7.83 -23.80 -5.93
CA VAL A 288 -6.92 -23.22 -4.94
C VAL A 288 -6.85 -21.71 -5.15
N VAL A 289 -7.00 -20.96 -4.07
CA VAL A 289 -6.68 -19.53 -4.02
C VAL A 289 -5.49 -19.36 -3.08
N LEU A 290 -4.38 -18.86 -3.62
CA LEU A 290 -3.15 -18.67 -2.88
C LEU A 290 -3.07 -17.23 -2.35
N GLY A 291 -3.33 -17.06 -1.05
CA GLY A 291 -3.38 -15.75 -0.37
C GLY A 291 -2.18 -15.54 0.55
N ILE A 292 -0.96 -15.59 0.03
CA ILE A 292 0.26 -15.34 0.78
C ILE A 292 1.15 -14.31 0.06
N SER A 293 2.17 -13.80 0.75
CA SER A 293 3.16 -12.91 0.13
C SER A 293 3.87 -13.58 -1.04
N VAL A 294 4.07 -12.84 -2.14
CA VAL A 294 4.83 -13.30 -3.32
C VAL A 294 6.24 -13.74 -2.92
N GLY A 295 6.85 -13.11 -1.91
CA GLY A 295 8.14 -13.52 -1.37
C GLY A 295 8.20 -14.95 -0.82
N ALA A 296 7.06 -15.56 -0.54
CA ALA A 296 6.99 -16.97 -0.10
C ALA A 296 6.84 -17.97 -1.27
N PHE A 297 6.50 -17.51 -2.48
CA PHE A 297 6.25 -18.40 -3.63
C PHE A 297 7.45 -19.26 -4.02
N PRO A 298 8.71 -18.79 -4.01
CA PRO A 298 9.86 -19.65 -4.31
C PRO A 298 10.00 -20.88 -3.40
N TYR A 299 9.41 -20.81 -2.21
CA TYR A 299 9.51 -21.91 -1.24
C TYR A 299 8.42 -22.97 -1.41
N ILE A 300 7.21 -22.56 -1.82
CA ILE A 300 6.05 -23.49 -1.88
C ILE A 300 5.49 -23.68 -3.29
N CYS A 301 5.89 -22.85 -4.27
CA CYS A 301 5.39 -22.88 -5.64
C CYS A 301 6.48 -23.29 -6.66
N ARG A 302 7.53 -24.00 -6.23
CA ARG A 302 8.66 -24.36 -7.11
C ARG A 302 8.19 -25.08 -8.38
N GLN A 303 7.36 -26.12 -8.23
CA GLN A 303 6.85 -26.86 -9.39
C GLN A 303 5.99 -25.98 -10.32
N LEU A 304 5.24 -25.03 -9.77
CA LEU A 304 4.45 -24.11 -10.58
C LEU A 304 5.35 -23.14 -11.36
N MET A 305 6.42 -22.64 -10.76
CA MET A 305 7.41 -21.79 -11.43
C MET A 305 8.19 -22.55 -12.50
N GLU A 306 8.50 -23.83 -12.27
CA GLU A 306 9.14 -24.71 -13.26
C GLU A 306 8.20 -25.05 -14.44
N ALA A 307 6.92 -25.24 -14.17
CA ALA A 307 5.92 -25.57 -15.18
C ALA A 307 5.45 -24.34 -15.99
N ARG A 308 5.51 -23.14 -15.41
CA ARG A 308 4.95 -21.90 -15.99
C ARG A 308 5.97 -20.77 -15.92
N THR A 309 6.50 -20.41 -17.09
CA THR A 309 7.48 -19.30 -17.20
C THR A 309 6.90 -17.95 -16.80
N ASP A 310 5.62 -17.68 -17.11
CA ASP A 310 4.93 -16.46 -16.71
C ASP A 310 4.82 -16.32 -15.17
N TRP A 311 4.67 -17.41 -14.44
CA TRP A 311 4.73 -17.44 -12.98
C TRP A 311 6.13 -17.15 -12.46
N ALA A 312 7.14 -17.77 -13.06
CA ALA A 312 8.53 -17.52 -12.70
C ALA A 312 8.92 -16.07 -12.95
N ASP A 313 8.52 -15.50 -14.09
CA ASP A 313 8.77 -14.13 -14.45
C ASP A 313 8.07 -13.15 -13.48
N MET A 314 6.81 -13.40 -13.15
CA MET A 314 6.09 -12.60 -12.15
C MET A 314 6.83 -12.60 -10.81
N VAL A 315 7.22 -13.77 -10.28
CA VAL A 315 7.91 -13.88 -8.98
C VAL A 315 9.27 -13.20 -9.00
N ASN A 316 10.02 -13.35 -10.11
CA ASN A 316 11.36 -12.78 -10.23
C ASN A 316 11.36 -11.26 -10.46
N ASN A 317 10.28 -10.72 -11.03
CA ASN A 317 10.15 -9.29 -11.29
C ASN A 317 9.45 -8.51 -10.16
N ILE A 318 8.91 -9.19 -9.14
CA ILE A 318 8.34 -8.55 -7.95
C ILE A 318 9.34 -8.66 -6.80
N ALA A 319 10.08 -7.58 -6.57
CA ALA A 319 10.95 -7.50 -5.41
C ALA A 319 10.13 -7.47 -4.13
N THR A 320 10.52 -8.28 -3.15
CA THR A 320 9.92 -8.29 -1.82
C THR A 320 10.97 -7.97 -0.78
N VAL A 321 10.63 -7.07 0.15
CA VAL A 321 11.50 -6.65 1.24
C VAL A 321 10.80 -6.83 2.58
N GLN A 322 11.57 -7.09 3.62
CA GLN A 322 11.05 -7.07 4.98
C GLN A 322 11.07 -5.62 5.47
N THR A 323 9.91 -5.11 5.88
CA THR A 323 9.76 -3.78 6.46
C THR A 323 9.56 -3.88 7.97
N GLN A 324 10.06 -2.89 8.69
CA GLN A 324 9.82 -2.71 10.11
C GLN A 324 9.51 -1.24 10.35
N SER A 325 8.40 -0.97 11.05
CA SER A 325 8.03 0.37 11.50
C SER A 325 8.12 0.47 13.02
N PHE A 326 8.58 1.61 13.51
CA PHE A 326 8.74 1.89 14.94
C PHE A 326 7.78 3.00 15.36
#